data_7c02cc025be0e901165f63b328604e23
#
_entry.id   7c02cc025be0e901165f63b328604e23
#
_cell.length_a   1.000
_cell.length_b   1.000
_cell.length_c   1.000
_cell.angle_alpha   90.00
_cell.angle_beta   90.00
_cell.angle_gamma   90.00
#
_symmetry.space_group_name_H-M   'P 1'
#
loop_
_entity.id
_entity.type
_entity.pdbx_description
1 polymer ?
#
loop_
_entity_poly.entity_id
_entity_poly.type
_entity_poly.pdbx_seq_one_letter_code
_entity_poly.pdbx_strand_id
1 'polypeptide(L)'
;MESEEWLLYEFYEVYYVLFPYFAWFFSVFLDTRPRHTLFGAKIGKNTVIGNGRLFNPERTIIGDNCFFGYDAILSGHVYEGGRLYLKTVRLGNNVTVGANSVILPGVEVGDNVIIAANSTVPKDRVIPPNSIWIRGKAIPRKDMPPADEVAEAIDTAKDGQ
;
A
#
# COMPACT_ATOMS: atom_id res chain seq x y z
N MET A 1 -0.58 -30.18 -13.65
CA MET A 1 -1.67 -30.13 -12.67
C MET A 1 -1.55 -28.77 -12.00
N GLU A 2 -2.39 -27.84 -12.41
CA GLU A 2 -2.42 -26.52 -11.82
C GLU A 2 -2.98 -26.66 -10.41
N SER A 3 -2.31 -26.04 -9.45
CA SER A 3 -2.77 -26.06 -8.06
C SER A 3 -4.05 -25.23 -7.95
N GLU A 4 -4.93 -25.58 -7.02
CA GLU A 4 -6.14 -24.80 -6.71
C GLU A 4 -5.80 -23.33 -6.42
N GLU A 5 -4.66 -23.11 -5.79
CA GLU A 5 -4.13 -21.77 -5.49
C GLU A 5 -3.75 -20.98 -6.75
N TRP A 6 -3.23 -21.65 -7.79
CA TRP A 6 -2.96 -21.04 -9.09
C TRP A 6 -4.25 -20.61 -9.81
N LEU A 7 -5.26 -21.46 -9.83
CA LEU A 7 -6.55 -21.15 -10.44
C LEU A 7 -7.25 -19.99 -9.73
N LEU A 8 -7.20 -19.96 -8.39
CA LEU A 8 -7.73 -18.84 -7.62
C LEU A 8 -6.97 -17.54 -7.90
N TYR A 9 -5.65 -17.62 -8.01
CA TYR A 9 -4.82 -16.47 -8.35
C TYR A 9 -5.22 -15.90 -9.72
N GLU A 10 -5.26 -16.73 -10.77
CA GLU A 10 -5.65 -16.28 -12.12
C GLU A 10 -7.07 -15.70 -12.14
N PHE A 11 -8.01 -16.35 -11.44
CA PHE A 11 -9.38 -15.87 -11.34
C PHE A 11 -9.43 -14.47 -10.73
N TYR A 12 -8.78 -14.25 -9.57
CA TYR A 12 -8.77 -12.96 -8.91
C TYR A 12 -8.07 -11.89 -9.74
N GLU A 13 -6.94 -12.19 -10.34
CA GLU A 13 -6.20 -11.25 -11.17
C GLU A 13 -7.03 -10.79 -12.38
N VAL A 14 -7.59 -11.71 -13.13
CA VAL A 14 -8.38 -11.40 -14.33
C VAL A 14 -9.61 -10.56 -13.96
N TYR A 15 -10.39 -11.00 -12.99
CA TYR A 15 -11.61 -10.30 -12.62
C TYR A 15 -11.32 -8.97 -11.91
N TYR A 16 -10.31 -8.90 -11.08
CA TYR A 16 -9.91 -7.67 -10.42
C TYR A 16 -9.42 -6.60 -11.40
N VAL A 17 -8.63 -7.00 -12.39
CA VAL A 17 -8.12 -6.10 -13.44
C VAL A 17 -9.25 -5.66 -14.38
N LEU A 18 -10.18 -6.55 -14.72
CA LEU A 18 -11.31 -6.23 -15.60
C LEU A 18 -12.42 -5.44 -14.90
N PHE A 19 -12.56 -5.57 -13.59
CA PHE A 19 -13.61 -4.91 -12.82
C PHE A 19 -13.70 -3.40 -13.04
N PRO A 20 -12.61 -2.61 -13.14
CA PRO A 20 -12.68 -1.19 -13.43
C PRO A 20 -13.36 -0.85 -14.74
N TYR A 21 -13.23 -1.68 -15.76
CA TYR A 21 -13.88 -1.47 -17.06
C TYR A 21 -15.40 -1.66 -16.97
N PHE A 22 -15.84 -2.64 -16.18
CA PHE A 22 -17.26 -2.84 -15.90
C PHE A 22 -17.81 -1.82 -14.90
N ALA A 23 -17.00 -1.42 -13.94
CA ALA A 23 -17.37 -0.46 -12.91
C ALA A 23 -17.18 1.00 -13.33
N TRP A 24 -16.58 1.26 -14.51
CA TRP A 24 -16.33 2.63 -14.98
C TRP A 24 -17.57 3.51 -14.94
N PHE A 25 -18.71 2.96 -15.31
CA PHE A 25 -19.99 3.66 -15.27
C PHE A 25 -20.43 4.01 -13.83
N PHE A 26 -20.05 3.21 -12.85
CA PHE A 26 -20.37 3.41 -11.43
C PHE A 26 -19.22 4.09 -10.66
N SER A 27 -18.04 4.22 -11.26
CA SER A 27 -16.84 4.74 -10.59
C SER A 27 -16.96 6.20 -10.15
N VAL A 28 -17.86 6.95 -10.76
CA VAL A 28 -18.20 8.32 -10.35
C VAL A 28 -18.85 8.37 -8.95
N PHE A 29 -19.46 7.26 -8.52
CA PHE A 29 -20.21 7.15 -7.27
C PHE A 29 -19.61 6.21 -6.24
N LEU A 30 -18.63 5.37 -6.64
CA LEU A 30 -18.02 4.38 -5.76
C LEU A 30 -16.57 4.76 -5.47
N ASP A 31 -16.30 5.04 -4.20
CA ASP A 31 -14.92 5.04 -3.68
C ASP A 31 -14.22 3.72 -4.05
N THR A 32 -12.92 3.78 -4.29
CA THR A 32 -12.11 2.60 -4.60
C THR A 32 -12.09 1.55 -3.49
N ARG A 33 -12.34 1.97 -2.25
CA ARG A 33 -12.39 1.09 -1.07
C ARG A 33 -13.40 -0.05 -1.17
N PRO A 34 -14.67 0.15 -1.59
CA PRO A 34 -15.62 -0.96 -1.74
C PRO A 34 -15.13 -2.04 -2.70
N ARG A 35 -14.45 -1.65 -3.78
CA ARG A 35 -13.85 -2.60 -4.70
C ARG A 35 -12.84 -3.50 -3.99
N HIS A 36 -11.91 -2.92 -3.25
CA HIS A 36 -10.87 -3.69 -2.57
C HIS A 36 -11.43 -4.62 -1.50
N THR A 37 -12.39 -4.15 -0.71
CA THR A 37 -13.04 -4.96 0.32
C THR A 37 -13.90 -6.07 -0.25
N LEU A 38 -14.57 -5.83 -1.37
CA LEU A 38 -15.36 -6.85 -2.08
C LEU A 38 -14.47 -8.03 -2.52
N PHE A 39 -13.23 -7.76 -2.92
CA PHE A 39 -12.25 -8.78 -3.30
C PHE A 39 -11.37 -9.26 -2.13
N GLY A 40 -11.78 -9.03 -0.89
CA GLY A 40 -11.22 -9.66 0.30
C GLY A 40 -10.18 -8.86 1.05
N ALA A 41 -9.85 -7.62 0.65
CA ALA A 41 -8.96 -6.77 1.42
C ALA A 41 -9.58 -6.40 2.78
N LYS A 42 -8.77 -6.47 3.83
CA LYS A 42 -9.14 -5.96 5.16
C LYS A 42 -8.56 -4.56 5.32
N ILE A 43 -9.43 -3.56 5.39
CA ILE A 43 -9.04 -2.15 5.42
C ILE A 43 -9.67 -1.49 6.63
N GLY A 44 -8.84 -0.90 7.48
CA GLY A 44 -9.24 -0.20 8.69
C GLY A 44 -10.01 1.10 8.43
N LYS A 45 -10.43 1.75 9.51
CA LYS A 45 -11.21 3.00 9.47
C LYS A 45 -10.33 4.17 9.01
N ASN A 46 -10.94 5.18 8.37
CA ASN A 46 -10.28 6.40 7.94
C ASN A 46 -9.05 6.17 7.03
N THR A 47 -8.93 5.01 6.39
CA THR A 47 -7.84 4.71 5.47
C THR A 47 -8.23 5.14 4.06
N VAL A 48 -7.36 5.91 3.42
CA VAL A 48 -7.55 6.44 2.07
C VAL A 48 -6.57 5.78 1.12
N ILE A 49 -7.08 5.04 0.14
CA ILE A 49 -6.24 4.36 -0.87
C ILE A 49 -6.14 5.20 -2.15
N GLY A 50 -7.15 6.02 -2.44
CA GLY A 50 -7.16 6.87 -3.64
C GLY A 50 -6.91 6.06 -4.91
N ASN A 51 -5.93 6.46 -5.71
CA ASN A 51 -5.48 5.77 -6.91
C ASN A 51 -4.43 4.67 -6.63
N GLY A 52 -4.24 4.29 -5.37
CA GLY A 52 -3.41 3.15 -5.01
C GLY A 52 -3.95 1.84 -5.59
N ARG A 53 -3.06 0.91 -5.85
CA ARG A 53 -3.39 -0.39 -6.44
C ARG A 53 -3.08 -1.51 -5.43
N LEU A 54 -4.06 -2.35 -5.18
CA LEU A 54 -3.89 -3.56 -4.39
C LEU A 54 -3.94 -4.76 -5.35
N PHE A 55 -2.81 -5.36 -5.60
CA PHE A 55 -2.74 -6.65 -6.29
C PHE A 55 -2.89 -7.77 -5.26
N ASN A 56 -3.86 -8.64 -5.45
CA ASN A 56 -4.34 -9.63 -4.48
C ASN A 56 -4.96 -8.99 -3.22
N PRO A 57 -6.12 -8.35 -3.36
CA PRO A 57 -6.80 -7.74 -2.22
C PRO A 57 -7.03 -8.72 -1.07
N GLU A 58 -7.32 -9.99 -1.36
CA GLU A 58 -7.52 -11.07 -0.38
C GLU A 58 -6.26 -11.34 0.48
N ARG A 59 -5.09 -10.87 0.02
CA ARG A 59 -3.81 -10.97 0.74
C ARG A 59 -3.35 -9.61 1.26
N THR A 60 -4.25 -8.67 1.48
CA THR A 60 -3.93 -7.32 1.92
C THR A 60 -4.68 -6.99 3.20
N ILE A 61 -3.92 -6.61 4.24
CA ILE A 61 -4.45 -6.17 5.52
C ILE A 61 -3.84 -4.81 5.82
N ILE A 62 -4.70 -3.81 6.00
CA ILE A 62 -4.31 -2.42 6.25
C ILE A 62 -5.04 -1.95 7.50
N GLY A 63 -4.32 -1.34 8.42
CA GLY A 63 -4.87 -0.78 9.65
C GLY A 63 -5.66 0.51 9.45
N ASP A 64 -5.90 1.20 10.55
CA ASP A 64 -6.66 2.46 10.60
C ASP A 64 -5.77 3.66 10.24
N ASN A 65 -6.42 4.73 9.74
CA ASN A 65 -5.78 6.04 9.47
C ASN A 65 -4.57 5.96 8.53
N CYS A 66 -4.60 5.07 7.55
CA CYS A 66 -3.54 4.96 6.56
C CYS A 66 -3.82 5.82 5.34
N PHE A 67 -2.76 6.30 4.71
CA PHE A 67 -2.83 7.11 3.51
C PHE A 67 -1.90 6.57 2.42
N PHE A 68 -2.44 6.44 1.20
CA PHE A 68 -1.70 5.98 0.04
C PHE A 68 -1.58 7.11 -0.97
N GLY A 69 -0.35 7.45 -1.32
CA GLY A 69 -0.06 8.38 -2.38
C GLY A 69 -0.42 7.82 -3.76
N TYR A 70 -0.40 8.70 -4.75
CA TYR A 70 -0.72 8.37 -6.12
C TYR A 70 0.11 7.18 -6.63
N ASP A 71 -0.54 6.21 -7.28
CA ASP A 71 0.09 5.01 -7.86
C ASP A 71 0.93 4.17 -6.86
N ALA A 72 0.66 4.26 -5.56
CA ALA A 72 1.24 3.33 -4.60
C ALA A 72 0.68 1.92 -4.83
N ILE A 73 1.56 0.93 -4.83
CA ILE A 73 1.24 -0.47 -5.14
C ILE A 73 1.52 -1.36 -3.95
N LEU A 74 0.52 -2.16 -3.53
CA LEU A 74 0.70 -3.31 -2.65
C LEU A 74 0.48 -4.58 -3.46
N SER A 75 1.48 -5.45 -3.49
CA SER A 75 1.37 -6.72 -4.18
C SER A 75 1.44 -7.90 -3.21
N GLY A 76 0.42 -8.76 -3.24
CA GLY A 76 0.39 -10.04 -2.53
C GLY A 76 1.13 -11.15 -3.28
N HIS A 77 1.65 -10.87 -4.49
CA HIS A 77 2.36 -11.85 -5.29
C HIS A 77 3.62 -11.30 -5.95
N VAL A 78 4.52 -12.20 -6.28
CA VAL A 78 5.62 -11.98 -7.22
C VAL A 78 5.91 -13.26 -7.97
N TYR A 79 6.20 -13.14 -9.26
CA TYR A 79 6.58 -14.26 -10.10
C TYR A 79 8.07 -14.19 -10.43
N GLU A 80 8.84 -15.13 -9.90
CA GLU A 80 10.29 -15.17 -10.05
C GLU A 80 10.76 -16.60 -10.35
N GLY A 81 11.67 -16.75 -11.29
CA GLY A 81 12.31 -18.04 -11.60
C GLY A 81 11.33 -19.17 -11.93
N GLY A 82 10.22 -18.86 -12.60
CA GLY A 82 9.19 -19.86 -12.93
C GLY A 82 8.30 -20.27 -11.75
N ARG A 83 8.34 -19.53 -10.64
CA ARG A 83 7.54 -19.80 -9.43
C ARG A 83 6.72 -18.58 -9.04
N LEU A 84 5.46 -18.82 -8.71
CA LEU A 84 4.59 -17.83 -8.11
C LEU A 84 4.79 -17.84 -6.58
N TYR A 85 5.12 -16.67 -6.05
CA TYR A 85 5.28 -16.43 -4.62
C TYR A 85 4.10 -15.61 -4.11
N LEU A 86 3.31 -16.18 -3.22
CA LEU A 86 2.10 -15.56 -2.68
C LEU A 86 2.25 -15.37 -1.18
N LYS A 87 2.14 -14.13 -0.69
CA LYS A 87 2.12 -13.84 0.75
C LYS A 87 1.28 -12.60 1.06
N THR A 88 0.74 -12.59 2.27
CA THR A 88 -0.05 -11.46 2.77
C THR A 88 0.86 -10.28 3.09
N VAL A 89 0.46 -9.09 2.62
CA VAL A 89 1.03 -7.81 3.03
C VAL A 89 0.23 -7.26 4.20
N ARG A 90 0.92 -6.81 5.24
CA ARG A 90 0.31 -6.25 6.45
C ARG A 90 0.84 -4.86 6.73
N LEU A 91 -0.05 -3.89 6.86
CA LEU A 91 0.26 -2.55 7.31
C LEU A 91 -0.47 -2.29 8.63
N GLY A 92 0.26 -1.75 9.60
CA GLY A 92 -0.30 -1.29 10.87
C GLY A 92 -1.14 -0.02 10.73
N ASN A 93 -1.33 0.70 11.82
CA ASN A 93 -2.11 1.94 11.87
C ASN A 93 -1.23 3.17 11.58
N ASN A 94 -1.85 4.24 11.10
CA ASN A 94 -1.17 5.51 10.82
C ASN A 94 0.03 5.35 9.86
N VAL A 95 -0.11 4.49 8.84
CA VAL A 95 0.94 4.27 7.85
C VAL A 95 0.69 5.17 6.64
N THR A 96 1.73 5.90 6.25
CA THR A 96 1.73 6.68 5.01
C THR A 96 2.58 5.97 3.98
N VAL A 97 1.99 5.64 2.83
CA VAL A 97 2.70 5.07 1.68
C VAL A 97 2.85 6.17 0.63
N GLY A 98 4.08 6.59 0.38
CA GLY A 98 4.38 7.63 -0.60
C GLY A 98 4.02 7.24 -2.03
N ALA A 99 3.85 8.25 -2.88
CA ALA A 99 3.50 8.04 -4.28
C ALA A 99 4.52 7.14 -5.02
N ASN A 100 4.04 6.35 -5.98
CA ASN A 100 4.84 5.43 -6.79
C ASN A 100 5.67 4.42 -5.99
N SER A 101 5.28 4.14 -4.75
CA SER A 101 5.97 3.14 -3.93
C SER A 101 5.40 1.76 -4.19
N VAL A 102 6.26 0.74 -4.12
CA VAL A 102 5.89 -0.66 -4.33
C VAL A 102 6.20 -1.47 -3.08
N ILE A 103 5.19 -2.10 -2.52
CA ILE A 103 5.31 -2.99 -1.36
C ILE A 103 5.10 -4.43 -1.84
N LEU A 104 6.12 -5.26 -1.67
CA LEU A 104 6.15 -6.63 -2.17
C LEU A 104 5.56 -7.65 -1.17
N PRO A 105 5.29 -8.90 -1.59
CA PRO A 105 4.62 -9.90 -0.77
C PRO A 105 5.35 -10.19 0.55
N GLY A 106 4.58 -10.47 1.60
CA GLY A 106 5.10 -10.85 2.91
C GLY A 106 5.68 -9.69 3.73
N VAL A 107 5.54 -8.46 3.25
CA VAL A 107 5.97 -7.28 4.01
C VAL A 107 5.03 -7.04 5.19
N GLU A 108 5.65 -6.77 6.33
CA GLU A 108 4.96 -6.35 7.56
C GLU A 108 5.45 -4.95 7.97
N VAL A 109 4.54 -4.01 8.04
CA VAL A 109 4.81 -2.61 8.40
C VAL A 109 4.17 -2.33 9.75
N GLY A 110 4.95 -1.86 10.70
CA GLY A 110 4.46 -1.46 12.02
C GLY A 110 3.65 -0.16 11.99
N ASP A 111 3.16 0.26 13.14
CA ASP A 111 2.39 1.50 13.30
C ASP A 111 3.27 2.75 13.12
N ASN A 112 2.66 3.85 12.69
CA ASN A 112 3.30 5.17 12.56
C ASN A 112 4.51 5.15 11.60
N VAL A 113 4.45 4.39 10.52
CA VAL A 113 5.52 4.29 9.53
C VAL A 113 5.22 5.18 8.33
N ILE A 114 6.27 5.81 7.81
CA ILE A 114 6.23 6.51 6.53
C ILE A 114 7.10 5.75 5.53
N ILE A 115 6.52 5.32 4.43
CA ILE A 115 7.24 4.81 3.27
C ILE A 115 7.44 5.98 2.31
N ALA A 116 8.68 6.40 2.11
CA ALA A 116 8.99 7.52 1.23
C ALA A 116 8.56 7.25 -0.21
N ALA A 117 8.15 8.30 -0.92
CA ALA A 117 7.77 8.18 -2.33
C ALA A 117 8.89 7.54 -3.18
N ASN A 118 8.50 6.87 -4.27
CA ASN A 118 9.39 6.14 -5.17
C ASN A 118 10.25 5.07 -4.46
N SER A 119 9.73 4.49 -3.37
CA SER A 119 10.44 3.45 -2.62
C SER A 119 9.92 2.07 -2.95
N THR A 120 10.82 1.10 -2.98
CA THR A 120 10.46 -0.32 -3.01
C THR A 120 10.76 -0.96 -1.67
N VAL A 121 9.75 -1.65 -1.11
CA VAL A 121 9.90 -2.50 0.07
C VAL A 121 9.99 -3.94 -0.43
N PRO A 122 11.16 -4.59 -0.33
CA PRO A 122 11.35 -5.94 -0.84
C PRO A 122 10.55 -6.96 -0.03
N LYS A 123 10.29 -8.11 -0.66
CA LYS A 123 9.53 -9.21 -0.05
C LYS A 123 10.06 -9.61 1.33
N ASP A 124 9.13 -10.05 2.19
CA ASP A 124 9.42 -10.53 3.55
C ASP A 124 10.08 -9.50 4.48
N ARG A 125 10.02 -8.23 4.14
CA ARG A 125 10.61 -7.19 4.98
C ARG A 125 9.71 -6.84 6.14
N VAL A 126 10.29 -6.77 7.33
CA VAL A 126 9.64 -6.20 8.52
C VAL A 126 10.17 -4.79 8.72
N ILE A 127 9.25 -3.81 8.77
CA ILE A 127 9.55 -2.42 9.05
C ILE A 127 9.05 -2.11 10.47
N PRO A 128 9.95 -1.76 11.39
CA PRO A 128 9.57 -1.51 12.78
C PRO A 128 8.66 -0.26 12.89
N PRO A 129 7.81 -0.18 13.92
CA PRO A 129 6.97 0.98 14.15
C PRO A 129 7.80 2.25 14.37
N ASN A 130 7.17 3.42 14.19
CA ASN A 130 7.78 4.73 14.37
C ASN A 130 9.07 4.91 13.54
N SER A 131 9.03 4.53 12.27
CA SER A 131 10.17 4.61 11.36
C SER A 131 9.80 5.15 9.99
N ILE A 132 10.82 5.55 9.24
CA ILE A 132 10.71 5.96 7.85
C ILE A 132 11.47 4.94 7.01
N TRP A 133 10.81 4.39 6.01
CA TRP A 133 11.44 3.58 4.98
C TRP A 133 11.89 4.46 3.82
N ILE A 134 13.20 4.56 3.65
CA ILE A 134 13.82 5.36 2.60
C ILE A 134 15.12 4.69 2.11
N ARG A 135 15.33 4.67 0.79
CA ARG A 135 16.54 4.11 0.17
C ARG A 135 16.88 2.69 0.66
N GLY A 136 15.88 1.86 0.85
CA GLY A 136 16.04 0.46 1.27
C GLY A 136 16.34 0.25 2.76
N LYS A 137 16.19 1.27 3.60
CA LYS A 137 16.45 1.22 5.04
C LYS A 137 15.28 1.79 5.84
N ALA A 138 15.03 1.18 7.01
CA ALA A 138 14.15 1.75 8.02
C ALA A 138 14.98 2.63 8.97
N ILE A 139 14.62 3.90 9.07
CA ILE A 139 15.29 4.88 9.94
C ILE A 139 14.31 5.25 11.07
N PRO A 140 14.71 5.19 12.35
CA PRO A 140 13.84 5.62 13.44
C PRO A 140 13.37 7.06 13.27
N ARG A 141 12.10 7.33 13.53
CA ARG A 141 11.48 8.65 13.38
C ARG A 141 11.86 9.64 14.50
N LYS A 142 12.80 9.31 15.38
CA LYS A 142 13.16 10.10 16.57
C LYS A 142 13.65 11.52 16.26
N ASP A 143 14.06 11.77 15.03
CA ASP A 143 14.68 13.02 14.61
C ASP A 143 13.83 13.81 13.61
N MET A 144 12.57 13.44 13.40
CA MET A 144 11.67 14.30 12.62
C MET A 144 10.99 15.29 13.55
N PRO A 145 11.07 16.58 13.24
CA PRO A 145 10.27 17.57 13.95
C PRO A 145 8.77 17.19 13.82
N PRO A 146 7.94 17.53 14.82
CA PRO A 146 6.52 17.30 14.79
C PRO A 146 5.92 17.90 13.50
N ALA A 147 4.80 17.33 13.05
CA ALA A 147 4.20 17.68 11.75
C ALA A 147 3.85 19.18 11.61
N ASP A 148 3.58 19.84 12.71
CA ASP A 148 3.36 21.28 12.86
C ASP A 148 4.64 22.08 12.59
N GLU A 149 5.80 21.70 13.10
CA GLU A 149 7.09 22.35 12.78
C GLU A 149 7.47 22.19 11.30
N VAL A 150 7.16 21.02 10.70
CA VAL A 150 7.41 20.80 9.26
C VAL A 150 6.49 21.67 8.41
N ALA A 151 5.23 21.84 8.80
CA ALA A 151 4.27 22.69 8.11
C ALA A 151 4.70 24.17 8.16
N GLU A 152 5.16 24.63 9.31
CA GLU A 152 5.64 25.99 9.53
C GLU A 152 6.92 26.29 8.72
N ALA A 153 7.83 25.31 8.64
CA ALA A 153 9.04 25.42 7.82
C ALA A 153 8.74 25.44 6.31
N ILE A 154 7.68 24.77 5.86
CA ILE A 154 7.25 24.80 4.46
C ILE A 154 6.59 26.14 4.10
N ASP A 155 5.78 26.71 5.00
CA ASP A 155 5.12 28.00 4.78
C ASP A 155 6.12 29.16 4.79
N THR A 156 7.06 29.17 5.70
CA THR A 156 8.14 30.19 5.72
C THR A 156 9.05 30.11 4.49
N ALA A 157 9.22 28.93 3.89
CA ALA A 157 9.99 28.77 2.66
C ALA A 157 9.24 29.29 1.41
N LYS A 158 7.91 29.40 1.45
CA LYS A 158 7.11 29.97 0.35
C LYS A 158 7.05 31.50 0.37
N ASP A 159 7.12 32.09 1.56
CA ASP A 159 7.07 33.55 1.73
C ASP A 159 8.40 34.23 1.47
N GLY A 160 9.47 33.49 1.22
CA GLY A 160 10.83 33.95 0.95
C GLY A 160 11.28 33.96 -0.51
N GLN A 161 10.34 33.76 -1.48
CA GLN A 161 10.65 33.80 -2.94
C GLN A 161 9.96 34.96 -3.66
#